data_530b4e8ebf07e7b4a407c0e15e99a2ca
#
_entry.id   530b4e8ebf07e7b4a407c0e15e99a2ca
#
_cell.length_a   1.000
_cell.length_b   1.000
_cell.length_c   1.000
_cell.angle_alpha   90.00
_cell.angle_beta   90.00
_cell.angle_gamma   90.00
#
_symmetry.space_group_name_H-M   'P 1'
#
loop_
_entity.id
_entity.type
_entity.pdbx_description
1 polymer ?
#
loop_
_entity_poly.entity_id
_entity_poly.type
_entity_poly.pdbx_seq_one_letter_code
_entity_poly.pdbx_strand_id
1 'polypeptide(L)'
;MISNIFIFIICYLFISLSVIGYGLIFFSFNKNLKISLNFGYAGLTGLLMLCIYSYFSSFFYEHGSTHNLILIFIGFAYFVFFNLKKIDYHFKVISLFLLIYFVGILIYKSHDDFPYYHFQYTYYLTQMPSVIGIGNFNLGFRTPSSIFYLNSLFYLPIIKFYMFQMAAFLIFLYSNVILISKLIQDNINKKYNFLTFYYLLSFIFINIFFSRVSEHGTDRSAQILILILIGEILSFVNFKVKIEKHLSKLFLLIALIISLKAFYVLYIIFFSIILYKLVNSYK
;
A
#
# COMPACT_ATOMS: atom_id res chain seq x y z
N MET A 1 -23.68 0.32 20.52
CA MET A 1 -23.06 -0.70 19.62
C MET A 1 -23.18 -0.33 18.14
N ILE A 2 -24.36 0.00 17.62
CA ILE A 2 -24.57 0.37 16.20
C ILE A 2 -23.76 1.63 15.81
N SER A 3 -23.71 2.66 16.66
CA SER A 3 -22.90 3.88 16.40
C SER A 3 -21.42 3.59 16.16
N ASN A 4 -20.84 2.62 16.84
CA ASN A 4 -19.43 2.28 16.72
C ASN A 4 -19.11 1.62 15.37
N ILE A 5 -20.04 0.87 14.78
CA ILE A 5 -19.87 0.25 13.46
C ILE A 5 -19.87 1.33 12.37
N PHE A 6 -20.77 2.31 12.45
CA PHE A 6 -20.80 3.42 11.49
C PHE A 6 -19.51 4.25 11.52
N ILE A 7 -19.00 4.55 12.72
CA ILE A 7 -17.74 5.26 12.88
C ILE A 7 -16.58 4.45 12.28
N PHE A 8 -16.57 3.13 12.48
CA PHE A 8 -15.58 2.23 11.92
C PHE A 8 -15.60 2.26 10.38
N ILE A 9 -16.79 2.17 9.76
CA ILE A 9 -16.95 2.27 8.31
C ILE A 9 -16.46 3.62 7.78
N ILE A 10 -16.84 4.72 8.45
CA ILE A 10 -16.42 6.06 8.06
C ILE A 10 -14.90 6.17 8.11
N CYS A 11 -14.26 5.75 9.18
CA CYS A 11 -12.81 5.81 9.31
C CYS A 11 -12.10 4.89 8.29
N TYR A 12 -12.65 3.71 8.04
CA TYR A 12 -12.17 2.82 6.99
C TYR A 12 -12.13 3.49 5.61
N LEU A 13 -13.25 4.11 5.21
CA LEU A 13 -13.34 4.83 3.94
C LEU A 13 -12.43 6.07 3.93
N PHE A 14 -12.43 6.81 5.03
CA PHE A 14 -11.65 8.02 5.19
C PHE A 14 -10.15 7.76 5.04
N ILE A 15 -9.61 6.75 5.72
CA ILE A 15 -8.22 6.33 5.61
C ILE A 15 -7.92 5.84 4.17
N SER A 16 -8.75 4.94 3.64
CA SER A 16 -8.53 4.35 2.32
C SER A 16 -8.48 5.41 1.21
N LEU A 17 -9.41 6.35 1.21
CA LEU A 17 -9.46 7.43 0.22
C LEU A 17 -8.37 8.47 0.44
N SER A 18 -8.02 8.77 1.70
CA SER A 18 -6.92 9.66 2.04
C SER A 18 -5.58 9.17 1.49
N VAL A 19 -5.29 7.89 1.64
CA VAL A 19 -4.05 7.30 1.12
C VAL A 19 -3.96 7.44 -0.40
N ILE A 20 -5.07 7.22 -1.13
CA ILE A 20 -5.11 7.50 -2.57
C ILE A 20 -4.84 8.98 -2.84
N GLY A 21 -5.41 9.88 -2.04
CA GLY A 21 -5.20 11.33 -2.14
C GLY A 21 -3.72 11.71 -2.08
N TYR A 22 -2.95 11.14 -1.16
CA TYR A 22 -1.50 11.36 -1.10
C TYR A 22 -0.77 10.90 -2.37
N GLY A 23 -1.13 9.77 -2.94
CA GLY A 23 -0.58 9.34 -4.22
C GLY A 23 -0.93 10.31 -5.37
N LEU A 24 -2.15 10.84 -5.38
CA LEU A 24 -2.58 11.84 -6.36
C LEU A 24 -1.84 13.17 -6.19
N ILE A 25 -1.56 13.61 -4.94
CA ILE A 25 -0.68 14.74 -4.65
C ILE A 25 0.68 14.54 -5.31
N PHE A 26 1.32 13.38 -5.07
CA PHE A 26 2.62 13.06 -5.65
C PHE A 26 2.61 13.13 -7.18
N PHE A 27 1.58 12.57 -7.83
CA PHE A 27 1.46 12.61 -9.29
C PHE A 27 1.18 14.02 -9.85
N SER A 28 0.55 14.89 -9.07
CA SER A 28 0.31 16.27 -9.50
C SER A 28 1.59 17.10 -9.57
N PHE A 29 2.54 16.85 -8.67
CA PHE A 29 3.86 17.47 -8.69
C PHE A 29 4.78 16.87 -9.75
N ASN A 30 4.62 15.59 -10.07
CA ASN A 30 5.48 14.86 -10.99
C ASN A 30 4.74 14.51 -12.30
N LYS A 31 4.33 15.53 -13.05
CA LYS A 31 3.58 15.37 -14.33
C LYS A 31 4.31 14.50 -15.36
N ASN A 32 5.64 14.40 -15.28
CA ASN A 32 6.47 13.56 -16.15
C ASN A 32 6.37 12.06 -15.79
N LEU A 33 5.99 11.72 -14.57
CA LEU A 33 5.66 10.34 -14.18
C LEU A 33 4.28 9.98 -14.73
N LYS A 34 4.22 9.64 -16.02
CA LYS A 34 3.00 9.19 -16.72
C LYS A 34 2.59 7.79 -16.26
N ILE A 35 2.47 7.56 -14.95
CA ILE A 35 1.76 6.38 -14.47
C ILE A 35 0.32 6.56 -14.94
N SER A 36 -0.20 5.60 -15.72
CA SER A 36 -1.64 5.59 -16.03
C SER A 36 -2.41 5.70 -14.73
N LEU A 37 -3.32 6.65 -14.62
CA LEU A 37 -4.14 6.92 -13.43
C LEU A 37 -4.93 5.65 -13.06
N ASN A 38 -4.30 4.81 -12.25
CA ASN A 38 -4.91 3.65 -11.64
C ASN A 38 -4.87 3.89 -10.13
N PHE A 39 -6.03 3.91 -9.49
CA PHE A 39 -6.13 4.17 -8.05
C PHE A 39 -5.39 3.14 -7.19
N GLY A 40 -5.16 1.93 -7.70
CA GLY A 40 -4.28 0.97 -7.03
C GLY A 40 -2.84 1.47 -6.92
N TYR A 41 -2.25 1.95 -8.03
CA TYR A 41 -0.91 2.56 -7.99
C TYR A 41 -0.89 3.89 -7.22
N ALA A 42 -1.96 4.69 -7.32
CA ALA A 42 -2.06 5.90 -6.51
C ALA A 42 -2.07 5.55 -5.01
N GLY A 43 -2.84 4.53 -4.61
CA GLY A 43 -2.87 4.05 -3.23
C GLY A 43 -1.51 3.54 -2.75
N LEU A 44 -0.80 2.70 -3.54
CA LEU A 44 0.54 2.24 -3.19
C LEU A 44 1.55 3.39 -3.11
N THR A 45 1.46 4.39 -4.00
CA THR A 45 2.30 5.59 -3.93
C THR A 45 2.01 6.39 -2.66
N GLY A 46 0.73 6.55 -2.31
CA GLY A 46 0.32 7.20 -1.06
C GLY A 46 0.85 6.48 0.18
N LEU A 47 0.82 5.14 0.19
CA LEU A 47 1.44 4.35 1.27
C LEU A 47 2.95 4.60 1.37
N LEU A 48 3.67 4.66 0.25
CA LEU A 48 5.10 4.97 0.27
C LEU A 48 5.37 6.38 0.81
N MET A 49 4.58 7.37 0.38
CA MET A 49 4.69 8.75 0.88
C MET A 49 4.45 8.83 2.39
N LEU A 50 3.38 8.19 2.87
CA LEU A 50 3.07 8.13 4.29
C LEU A 50 4.10 7.31 5.08
N CYS A 51 4.68 6.27 4.49
CA CYS A 51 5.78 5.50 5.07
C CYS A 51 7.00 6.41 5.31
N ILE A 52 7.44 7.14 4.28
CA ILE A 52 8.56 8.08 4.40
C ILE A 52 8.23 9.15 5.46
N TYR A 53 7.03 9.73 5.38
CA TYR A 53 6.59 10.73 6.34
C TYR A 53 6.62 10.18 7.78
N SER A 54 6.07 8.99 8.02
CA SER A 54 5.99 8.40 9.35
C SER A 54 7.36 8.10 9.97
N TYR A 55 8.31 7.65 9.17
CA TYR A 55 9.68 7.48 9.65
C TYR A 55 10.30 8.80 10.10
N PHE A 56 10.18 9.86 9.30
CA PHE A 56 10.75 11.16 9.65
C PHE A 56 10.02 11.81 10.84
N SER A 57 8.70 11.82 10.81
CA SER A 57 7.90 12.49 11.85
C SER A 57 8.05 11.83 13.22
N SER A 58 8.20 10.50 13.26
CA SER A 58 8.32 9.76 14.51
C SER A 58 9.55 10.15 15.35
N PHE A 59 10.60 10.71 14.75
CA PHE A 59 11.74 11.21 15.51
C PHE A 59 11.47 12.52 16.26
N PHE A 60 10.47 13.28 15.83
CA PHE A 60 10.21 14.61 16.37
C PHE A 60 8.98 14.66 17.28
N TYR A 61 7.96 13.83 17.01
CA TYR A 61 6.72 13.81 17.80
C TYR A 61 5.99 12.45 17.69
N GLU A 62 5.11 12.21 18.63
CA GLU A 62 4.23 11.05 18.62
C GLU A 62 3.17 11.15 17.50
N HIS A 63 2.78 10.01 16.96
CA HIS A 63 1.66 9.90 16.02
C HIS A 63 0.32 9.89 16.77
N GLY A 64 0.07 10.95 17.55
CA GLY A 64 -1.15 11.10 18.33
C GLY A 64 -2.40 11.22 17.46
N SER A 65 -3.56 10.94 18.06
CA SER A 65 -4.83 10.86 17.31
C SER A 65 -5.23 12.16 16.61
N THR A 66 -4.93 13.33 17.19
CA THR A 66 -5.22 14.65 16.58
C THR A 66 -4.32 14.91 15.39
N HIS A 67 -3.01 14.65 15.52
CA HIS A 67 -2.06 14.75 14.42
C HIS A 67 -2.50 13.88 13.25
N ASN A 68 -2.82 12.60 13.53
CA ASN A 68 -3.23 11.65 12.52
C ASN A 68 -4.55 12.05 11.83
N LEU A 69 -5.51 12.59 12.59
CA LEU A 69 -6.77 13.08 12.00
C LEU A 69 -6.53 14.19 10.99
N ILE A 70 -5.67 15.16 11.31
CA ILE A 70 -5.30 16.25 10.39
C ILE A 70 -4.61 15.68 9.15
N LEU A 71 -3.64 14.76 9.34
CA LEU A 71 -2.94 14.13 8.24
C LEU A 71 -3.90 13.41 7.30
N ILE A 72 -4.78 12.57 7.83
CA ILE A 72 -5.75 11.82 7.04
C ILE A 72 -6.75 12.77 6.36
N PHE A 73 -7.15 13.86 7.01
CA PHE A 73 -8.03 14.87 6.41
C PHE A 73 -7.41 15.54 5.20
N ILE A 74 -6.12 15.89 5.23
CA ILE A 74 -5.42 16.51 4.09
C ILE A 74 -5.46 15.59 2.86
N GLY A 75 -5.12 14.31 3.02
CA GLY A 75 -5.17 13.36 1.91
C GLY A 75 -6.59 13.17 1.37
N PHE A 76 -7.58 13.06 2.25
CA PHE A 76 -8.99 12.93 1.87
C PHE A 76 -9.51 14.17 1.12
N ALA A 77 -9.22 15.36 1.61
CA ALA A 77 -9.63 16.62 0.97
C ALA A 77 -9.05 16.70 -0.46
N TYR A 78 -7.79 16.32 -0.64
CA TYR A 78 -7.20 16.31 -1.98
C TYR A 78 -7.84 15.25 -2.88
N PHE A 79 -8.14 14.06 -2.36
CA PHE A 79 -8.87 13.03 -3.12
C PHE A 79 -10.22 13.54 -3.61
N VAL A 80 -11.00 14.19 -2.73
CA VAL A 80 -12.31 14.78 -3.09
C VAL A 80 -12.14 15.88 -4.14
N PHE A 81 -11.22 16.81 -3.92
CA PHE A 81 -10.93 17.91 -4.86
C PHE A 81 -10.56 17.40 -6.26
N PHE A 82 -9.74 16.35 -6.32
CA PHE A 82 -9.34 15.73 -7.59
C PHE A 82 -10.53 15.08 -8.31
N ASN A 83 -11.39 14.37 -7.59
CA ASN A 83 -12.52 13.64 -8.17
C ASN A 83 -13.75 14.50 -8.48
N LEU A 84 -13.92 15.65 -7.85
CA LEU A 84 -14.97 16.59 -8.21
C LEU A 84 -14.93 17.01 -9.68
N LYS A 85 -13.75 16.89 -10.32
CA LYS A 85 -13.54 17.22 -11.73
C LYS A 85 -13.79 16.06 -12.69
N LYS A 86 -13.75 14.79 -12.24
CA LYS A 86 -13.90 13.61 -13.11
C LYS A 86 -14.28 12.36 -12.30
N ILE A 87 -15.56 12.02 -12.27
CA ILE A 87 -16.00 10.66 -11.87
C ILE A 87 -15.83 9.76 -13.09
N ASP A 88 -14.76 8.97 -13.12
CA ASP A 88 -14.47 8.05 -14.21
C ASP A 88 -14.63 6.58 -13.80
N TYR A 89 -14.35 5.69 -14.75
CA TYR A 89 -14.37 4.24 -14.55
C TYR A 89 -13.49 3.80 -13.34
N HIS A 90 -12.35 4.43 -13.10
CA HIS A 90 -11.44 4.07 -12.01
C HIS A 90 -12.07 4.32 -10.63
N PHE A 91 -12.88 5.37 -10.51
CA PHE A 91 -13.64 5.66 -9.29
C PHE A 91 -14.69 4.56 -9.01
N LYS A 92 -15.40 4.08 -10.05
CA LYS A 92 -16.38 2.98 -9.87
C LYS A 92 -15.70 1.69 -9.42
N VAL A 93 -14.54 1.35 -10.00
CA VAL A 93 -13.77 0.16 -9.62
C VAL A 93 -13.32 0.25 -8.17
N ILE A 94 -12.70 1.34 -7.74
CA ILE A 94 -12.22 1.45 -6.35
C ILE A 94 -13.38 1.43 -5.35
N SER A 95 -14.51 2.06 -5.67
CA SER A 95 -15.69 2.07 -4.80
C SER A 95 -16.27 0.67 -4.61
N LEU A 96 -16.33 -0.11 -5.70
CA LEU A 96 -16.77 -1.51 -5.65
C LEU A 96 -15.82 -2.35 -4.78
N PHE A 97 -14.51 -2.18 -4.96
CA PHE A 97 -13.52 -2.90 -4.16
C PHE A 97 -13.57 -2.52 -2.69
N LEU A 98 -13.73 -1.24 -2.36
CA LEU A 98 -13.91 -0.80 -0.98
C LEU A 98 -15.14 -1.45 -0.33
N LEU A 99 -16.22 -1.61 -1.07
CA LEU A 99 -17.43 -2.26 -0.56
C LEU A 99 -17.22 -3.77 -0.33
N ILE A 100 -16.71 -4.48 -1.34
CA ILE A 100 -16.53 -5.94 -1.27
C ILE A 100 -15.49 -6.31 -0.21
N TYR A 101 -14.34 -5.62 -0.21
CA TYR A 101 -13.23 -5.96 0.67
C TYR A 101 -13.40 -5.46 2.10
N PHE A 102 -14.42 -4.64 2.38
CA PHE A 102 -14.75 -4.23 3.75
C PHE A 102 -14.92 -5.44 4.70
N VAL A 103 -15.51 -6.53 4.20
CA VAL A 103 -15.64 -7.76 4.99
C VAL A 103 -14.29 -8.32 5.43
N GLY A 104 -13.25 -8.17 4.59
CA GLY A 104 -11.89 -8.65 4.89
C GLY A 104 -11.26 -7.99 6.11
N ILE A 105 -11.54 -6.71 6.36
CA ILE A 105 -11.00 -5.99 7.53
C ILE A 105 -11.71 -6.39 8.84
N LEU A 106 -12.90 -6.97 8.76
CA LEU A 106 -13.66 -7.45 9.92
C LEU A 106 -13.20 -8.84 10.36
N ILE A 107 -12.50 -9.59 9.49
CA ILE A 107 -11.99 -10.92 9.82
C ILE A 107 -10.76 -10.74 10.71
N TYR A 108 -10.98 -10.89 12.03
CA TYR A 108 -9.91 -10.78 13.01
C TYR A 108 -9.27 -12.15 13.25
N LYS A 109 -7.99 -12.23 12.95
CA LYS A 109 -7.12 -13.31 13.40
C LYS A 109 -5.76 -12.72 13.72
N SER A 110 -5.38 -12.73 14.98
CA SER A 110 -4.05 -12.27 15.39
C SER A 110 -2.97 -13.30 15.04
N HIS A 111 -1.82 -12.81 14.60
CA HIS A 111 -0.58 -13.59 14.55
C HIS A 111 0.03 -13.65 15.95
N ASP A 112 0.80 -14.68 16.28
CA ASP A 112 1.44 -14.84 17.60
C ASP A 112 2.36 -13.64 17.93
N ASP A 113 3.03 -13.09 16.93
CA ASP A 113 3.89 -11.91 17.08
C ASP A 113 3.12 -10.61 17.34
N PHE A 114 1.81 -10.59 17.06
CA PHE A 114 1.03 -9.37 17.18
C PHE A 114 1.00 -8.81 18.62
N PRO A 115 0.61 -9.58 19.67
CA PRO A 115 0.67 -9.11 21.04
C PRO A 115 2.10 -8.98 21.55
N TYR A 116 3.05 -9.72 20.97
CA TYR A 116 4.42 -9.77 21.46
C TYR A 116 5.22 -8.52 21.13
N TYR A 117 5.16 -8.00 19.87
CA TYR A 117 5.89 -6.79 19.50
C TYR A 117 5.21 -5.91 18.46
N HIS A 118 4.37 -6.43 17.54
CA HIS A 118 3.76 -5.59 16.49
C HIS A 118 2.84 -4.52 17.08
N PHE A 119 1.90 -4.93 17.93
CA PHE A 119 0.98 -4.02 18.60
C PHE A 119 1.74 -3.05 19.50
N GLN A 120 2.65 -3.58 20.33
CA GLN A 120 3.39 -2.78 21.30
C GLN A 120 4.22 -1.69 20.60
N TYR A 121 4.94 -2.04 19.51
CA TYR A 121 5.74 -1.06 18.78
C TYR A 121 4.87 -0.01 18.09
N THR A 122 3.80 -0.42 17.41
CA THR A 122 2.86 0.49 16.75
C THR A 122 2.20 1.43 17.76
N TYR A 123 1.76 0.90 18.92
CA TYR A 123 1.14 1.70 19.97
C TYR A 123 2.13 2.66 20.62
N TYR A 124 3.37 2.22 20.86
CA TYR A 124 4.45 3.08 21.33
C TYR A 124 4.60 4.33 20.46
N LEU A 125 4.64 4.19 19.15
CA LEU A 125 4.76 5.33 18.22
C LEU A 125 3.60 6.33 18.32
N THR A 126 2.44 5.91 18.85
CA THR A 126 1.30 6.82 19.07
C THR A 126 1.35 7.57 20.40
N GLN A 127 2.26 7.19 21.31
CA GLN A 127 2.33 7.75 22.65
C GLN A 127 3.58 8.61 22.88
N MET A 128 4.65 8.37 22.13
CA MET A 128 5.91 9.11 22.26
C MET A 128 6.75 9.04 20.98
N PRO A 129 7.67 9.99 20.78
CA PRO A 129 8.63 9.96 19.68
C PRO A 129 9.50 8.71 19.70
N SER A 130 10.01 8.34 18.54
CA SER A 130 10.91 7.19 18.38
C SER A 130 12.24 7.44 19.10
N VAL A 131 12.65 6.51 19.95
CA VAL A 131 13.89 6.62 20.74
C VAL A 131 14.95 5.67 20.18
N ILE A 132 16.17 6.19 19.99
CA ILE A 132 17.31 5.38 19.59
C ILE A 132 17.63 4.38 20.72
N GLY A 133 17.82 3.11 20.36
CA GLY A 133 18.15 2.05 21.34
C GLY A 133 16.93 1.32 21.91
N ILE A 134 15.71 1.62 21.47
CA ILE A 134 14.50 0.94 21.93
C ILE A 134 14.57 -0.59 21.73
N GLY A 135 15.34 -1.07 20.75
CA GLY A 135 15.59 -2.50 20.53
C GLY A 135 16.32 -3.22 21.69
N ASN A 136 16.82 -2.47 22.68
CA ASN A 136 17.38 -3.06 23.90
C ASN A 136 16.29 -3.50 24.90
N PHE A 137 15.09 -2.95 24.80
CA PHE A 137 13.95 -3.33 25.65
C PHE A 137 13.23 -4.56 25.14
N ASN A 138 13.12 -4.71 23.81
CA ASN A 138 12.47 -5.86 23.20
C ASN A 138 13.19 -6.23 21.89
N LEU A 139 13.56 -7.50 21.75
CA LEU A 139 14.26 -8.00 20.58
C LEU A 139 13.46 -7.78 19.28
N GLY A 140 12.13 -7.85 19.35
CA GLY A 140 11.23 -7.58 18.22
C GLY A 140 11.28 -6.12 17.73
N PHE A 141 11.80 -5.19 18.53
CA PHE A 141 11.95 -3.78 18.15
C PHE A 141 13.25 -3.48 17.39
N ARG A 142 14.15 -4.46 17.25
CA ARG A 142 15.43 -4.27 16.55
C ARG A 142 15.29 -4.16 15.04
N THR A 143 14.25 -4.75 14.48
CA THR A 143 13.99 -4.77 13.03
C THR A 143 12.58 -4.25 12.74
N PRO A 144 12.32 -2.95 12.94
CA PRO A 144 11.00 -2.38 12.72
C PRO A 144 10.61 -2.46 11.24
N SER A 145 9.36 -2.80 11.00
CA SER A 145 8.75 -2.78 9.68
C SER A 145 8.05 -1.45 9.41
N SER A 146 8.03 -1.00 8.15
CA SER A 146 7.23 0.16 7.76
C SER A 146 5.73 0.02 8.06
N ILE A 147 5.22 -1.21 8.17
CA ILE A 147 3.82 -1.46 8.58
C ILE A 147 3.51 -0.86 9.96
N PHE A 148 4.45 -0.94 10.91
CA PHE A 148 4.23 -0.39 12.25
C PHE A 148 4.11 1.14 12.22
N TYR A 149 4.98 1.78 11.46
CA TYR A 149 4.96 3.23 11.25
C TYR A 149 3.71 3.69 10.52
N LEU A 150 3.29 2.96 9.47
CA LEU A 150 2.05 3.26 8.75
C LEU A 150 0.81 3.07 9.64
N ASN A 151 0.73 1.97 10.37
CA ASN A 151 -0.41 1.69 11.24
C ASN A 151 -0.51 2.70 12.39
N SER A 152 0.62 3.24 12.90
CA SER A 152 0.57 4.29 13.92
C SER A 152 -0.10 5.57 13.42
N LEU A 153 -0.02 5.90 12.10
CA LEU A 153 -0.74 7.01 11.50
C LEU A 153 -2.26 6.79 11.40
N PHE A 154 -2.71 5.55 11.53
CA PHE A 154 -4.15 5.21 11.49
C PHE A 154 -4.80 5.16 12.88
N TYR A 155 -4.05 5.57 13.91
CA TYR A 155 -4.58 5.79 15.25
C TYR A 155 -5.42 7.06 15.28
N LEU A 156 -6.76 6.92 15.18
CA LEU A 156 -7.69 8.04 15.10
C LEU A 156 -8.51 8.20 16.39
N PRO A 157 -9.08 9.39 16.66
CA PRO A 157 -10.00 9.58 17.77
C PRO A 157 -11.14 8.53 17.73
N ILE A 158 -11.62 8.10 18.91
CA ILE A 158 -12.71 7.12 19.10
C ILE A 158 -12.29 5.69 18.74
N ILE A 159 -11.76 5.44 17.54
CA ILE A 159 -11.39 4.09 17.04
C ILE A 159 -10.03 3.63 17.58
N LYS A 160 -9.13 4.58 17.83
CA LYS A 160 -7.80 4.29 18.38
C LYS A 160 -7.08 3.15 17.62
N PHE A 161 -6.67 2.10 18.31
CA PHE A 161 -5.88 0.98 17.78
C PHE A 161 -6.65 -0.03 16.93
N TYR A 162 -7.97 0.07 16.84
CA TYR A 162 -8.78 -0.88 16.06
C TYR A 162 -8.51 -0.80 14.54
N MET A 163 -7.70 0.17 14.07
CA MET A 163 -7.28 0.32 12.67
C MET A 163 -5.81 -0.05 12.43
N PHE A 164 -5.13 -0.71 13.38
CA PHE A 164 -3.71 -1.05 13.22
C PHE A 164 -3.43 -2.14 12.16
N GLN A 165 -4.44 -2.77 11.59
CA GLN A 165 -4.31 -3.67 10.44
C GLN A 165 -4.47 -2.97 9.08
N MET A 166 -4.77 -1.67 9.06
CA MET A 166 -5.11 -0.95 7.82
C MET A 166 -3.97 -0.93 6.80
N ALA A 167 -2.71 -0.84 7.21
CA ALA A 167 -1.60 -0.81 6.26
C ALA A 167 -1.51 -2.09 5.43
N ALA A 168 -1.57 -3.25 6.07
CA ALA A 168 -1.59 -4.55 5.38
C ALA A 168 -2.83 -4.71 4.50
N PHE A 169 -3.98 -4.30 5.02
CA PHE A 169 -5.24 -4.32 4.27
C PHE A 169 -5.18 -3.43 3.02
N LEU A 170 -4.64 -2.22 3.11
CA LEU A 170 -4.53 -1.30 1.97
C LEU A 170 -3.57 -1.83 0.90
N ILE A 171 -2.47 -2.47 1.28
CA ILE A 171 -1.58 -3.15 0.33
C ILE A 171 -2.37 -4.24 -0.42
N PHE A 172 -3.12 -5.07 0.29
CA PHE A 172 -3.96 -6.10 -0.30
C PHE A 172 -5.03 -5.50 -1.24
N LEU A 173 -5.78 -4.49 -0.78
CA LEU A 173 -6.83 -3.82 -1.55
C LEU A 173 -6.28 -3.21 -2.85
N TYR A 174 -5.23 -2.38 -2.76
CA TYR A 174 -4.69 -1.67 -3.92
C TYR A 174 -4.02 -2.63 -4.92
N SER A 175 -3.40 -3.70 -4.43
CA SER A 175 -2.85 -4.75 -5.30
C SER A 175 -3.95 -5.45 -6.10
N ASN A 176 -5.07 -5.78 -5.47
CA ASN A 176 -6.22 -6.35 -6.17
C ASN A 176 -6.82 -5.38 -7.20
N VAL A 177 -6.91 -4.09 -6.88
CA VAL A 177 -7.34 -3.06 -7.84
C VAL A 177 -6.41 -3.00 -9.05
N ILE A 178 -5.10 -3.14 -8.87
CA ILE A 178 -4.13 -3.19 -9.96
C ILE A 178 -4.38 -4.42 -10.85
N LEU A 179 -4.46 -5.61 -10.25
CA LEU A 179 -4.62 -6.86 -10.98
C LEU A 179 -5.92 -6.88 -11.80
N ILE A 180 -7.04 -6.55 -11.17
CA ILE A 180 -8.34 -6.55 -11.86
C ILE A 180 -8.40 -5.48 -12.96
N SER A 181 -7.80 -4.31 -12.76
CA SER A 181 -7.74 -3.26 -13.78
C SER A 181 -6.97 -3.73 -15.01
N LYS A 182 -5.92 -4.54 -14.84
CA LYS A 182 -5.18 -5.14 -15.96
C LYS A 182 -6.01 -6.20 -16.68
N LEU A 183 -6.67 -7.07 -15.93
CA LEU A 183 -7.56 -8.09 -16.52
C LEU A 183 -8.72 -7.48 -17.32
N ILE A 184 -9.33 -6.42 -16.79
CA ILE A 184 -10.39 -5.70 -17.49
C ILE A 184 -9.86 -5.03 -18.76
N GLN A 185 -8.68 -4.42 -18.69
CA GLN A 185 -8.06 -3.79 -19.86
C GLN A 185 -7.75 -4.82 -20.96
N ASP A 186 -7.22 -5.99 -20.59
CA ASP A 186 -6.94 -7.08 -21.54
C ASP A 186 -8.24 -7.63 -22.17
N ASN A 187 -9.30 -7.75 -21.37
CA ASN A 187 -10.62 -8.19 -21.84
C ASN A 187 -11.24 -7.18 -22.82
N ILE A 188 -11.21 -5.88 -22.51
CA ILE A 188 -11.72 -4.83 -23.40
C ILE A 188 -10.96 -4.83 -24.73
N ASN A 189 -9.63 -5.00 -24.68
CA ASN A 189 -8.77 -5.02 -25.86
C ASN A 189 -8.79 -6.37 -26.58
N LYS A 190 -9.47 -7.39 -26.04
CA LYS A 190 -9.46 -8.80 -26.52
C LYS A 190 -8.04 -9.35 -26.74
N LYS A 191 -7.11 -8.97 -25.88
CA LYS A 191 -5.69 -9.34 -25.95
C LYS A 191 -5.34 -10.29 -24.81
N TYR A 192 -5.63 -11.56 -24.99
CA TYR A 192 -5.30 -12.60 -24.04
C TYR A 192 -3.92 -13.17 -24.34
N ASN A 193 -3.02 -13.06 -23.38
CA ASN A 193 -1.64 -13.55 -23.49
C ASN A 193 -1.18 -14.18 -22.17
N PHE A 194 0.05 -14.64 -22.11
CA PHE A 194 0.64 -15.20 -20.90
C PHE A 194 0.51 -14.28 -19.66
N LEU A 195 0.66 -12.96 -19.86
CA LEU A 195 0.53 -12.00 -18.76
C LEU A 195 -0.91 -11.92 -18.22
N THR A 196 -1.91 -12.05 -19.08
CA THR A 196 -3.31 -12.10 -18.65
C THR A 196 -3.55 -13.28 -17.71
N PHE A 197 -3.02 -14.47 -18.08
CA PHE A 197 -3.06 -15.65 -17.20
C PHE A 197 -2.30 -15.42 -15.91
N TYR A 198 -1.12 -14.84 -15.97
CA TYR A 198 -0.33 -14.52 -14.79
C TYR A 198 -1.10 -13.60 -13.82
N TYR A 199 -1.72 -12.53 -14.32
CA TYR A 199 -2.53 -11.62 -13.49
C TYR A 199 -3.76 -12.29 -12.90
N LEU A 200 -4.43 -13.16 -13.67
CA LEU A 200 -5.57 -13.94 -13.18
C LEU A 200 -5.15 -14.89 -12.05
N LEU A 201 -4.10 -15.66 -12.26
CA LEU A 201 -3.58 -16.57 -11.23
C LEU A 201 -3.12 -15.82 -9.99
N SER A 202 -2.42 -14.68 -10.16
CA SER A 202 -2.01 -13.84 -9.05
C SER A 202 -3.21 -13.29 -8.27
N PHE A 203 -4.26 -12.86 -8.96
CA PHE A 203 -5.49 -12.39 -8.33
C PHE A 203 -6.15 -13.50 -7.50
N ILE A 204 -6.32 -14.69 -8.07
CA ILE A 204 -6.90 -15.85 -7.38
C ILE A 204 -6.03 -16.23 -6.17
N PHE A 205 -4.72 -16.34 -6.37
CA PHE A 205 -3.78 -16.71 -5.32
C PHE A 205 -3.79 -15.75 -4.13
N ILE A 206 -3.74 -14.44 -4.39
CA ILE A 206 -3.78 -13.41 -3.35
C ILE A 206 -5.07 -13.54 -2.52
N ASN A 207 -6.21 -13.73 -3.17
CA ASN A 207 -7.50 -13.77 -2.48
C ASN A 207 -7.74 -15.07 -1.71
N ILE A 208 -7.13 -16.18 -2.12
CA ILE A 208 -7.23 -17.45 -1.38
C ILE A 208 -6.25 -17.48 -0.20
N PHE A 209 -4.98 -17.15 -0.44
CA PHE A 209 -3.92 -17.38 0.54
C PHE A 209 -3.63 -16.18 1.44
N PHE A 210 -3.86 -14.95 0.96
CA PHE A 210 -3.54 -13.72 1.70
C PHE A 210 -4.75 -12.94 2.18
N SER A 211 -5.95 -13.53 2.14
CA SER A 211 -7.19 -12.88 2.58
C SER A 211 -7.22 -12.51 4.07
N ARG A 212 -6.38 -13.15 4.89
CA ARG A 212 -6.27 -12.88 6.34
C ARG A 212 -5.37 -11.69 6.62
N VAL A 213 -5.77 -10.51 6.16
CA VAL A 213 -4.96 -9.29 6.27
C VAL A 213 -4.90 -8.70 7.67
N SER A 214 -5.81 -9.04 8.55
CA SER A 214 -5.80 -8.59 9.94
C SER A 214 -4.65 -9.18 10.78
N GLU A 215 -3.91 -10.15 10.27
CA GLU A 215 -2.77 -10.74 10.95
C GLU A 215 -1.51 -9.83 11.00
N HIS A 216 -1.58 -8.59 10.54
CA HIS A 216 -0.46 -7.63 10.50
C HIS A 216 0.81 -8.16 9.83
N GLY A 217 0.63 -9.07 8.87
CA GLY A 217 1.73 -9.78 8.25
C GLY A 217 2.61 -8.89 7.39
N THR A 218 3.80 -8.57 7.87
CA THR A 218 4.83 -7.87 7.11
C THR A 218 5.22 -8.69 5.87
N ASP A 219 5.38 -9.99 6.04
CA ASP A 219 5.77 -10.91 4.97
C ASP A 219 4.68 -11.06 3.90
N ARG A 220 3.42 -11.21 4.31
CA ARG A 220 2.30 -11.34 3.36
C ARG A 220 2.14 -10.10 2.49
N SER A 221 2.24 -8.92 3.09
CA SER A 221 2.19 -7.65 2.36
C SER A 221 3.30 -7.56 1.31
N ALA A 222 4.52 -7.94 1.67
CA ALA A 222 5.64 -7.98 0.72
C ALA A 222 5.42 -9.02 -0.39
N GLN A 223 4.94 -10.22 -0.06
CA GLN A 223 4.66 -11.28 -1.04
C GLN A 223 3.58 -10.86 -2.05
N ILE A 224 2.54 -10.17 -1.61
CA ILE A 224 1.53 -9.59 -2.49
C ILE A 224 2.17 -8.61 -3.47
N LEU A 225 2.99 -7.68 -2.98
CA LEU A 225 3.69 -6.70 -3.82
C LEU A 225 4.68 -7.36 -4.78
N ILE A 226 5.33 -8.45 -4.38
CA ILE A 226 6.24 -9.23 -5.22
C ILE A 226 5.50 -9.83 -6.43
N LEU A 227 4.28 -10.34 -6.26
CA LEU A 227 3.49 -10.83 -7.38
C LEU A 227 3.19 -9.72 -8.39
N ILE A 228 2.87 -8.50 -7.91
CA ILE A 228 2.70 -7.35 -8.81
C ILE A 228 4.02 -6.98 -9.48
N LEU A 229 5.13 -6.96 -8.73
CA LEU A 229 6.46 -6.65 -9.24
C LEU A 229 6.88 -7.59 -10.37
N ILE A 230 6.72 -8.90 -10.18
CA ILE A 230 7.04 -9.90 -11.21
C ILE A 230 6.19 -9.66 -12.46
N GLY A 231 4.89 -9.40 -12.32
CA GLY A 231 4.01 -9.06 -13.45
C GLY A 231 4.48 -7.82 -14.22
N GLU A 232 4.92 -6.75 -13.52
CA GLU A 232 5.47 -5.56 -14.17
C GLU A 232 6.82 -5.82 -14.83
N ILE A 233 7.69 -6.66 -14.25
CA ILE A 233 8.97 -7.07 -14.86
C ILE A 233 8.71 -7.88 -16.14
N LEU A 234 7.82 -8.87 -16.09
CA LEU A 234 7.45 -9.67 -17.26
C LEU A 234 6.86 -8.77 -18.37
N SER A 235 6.01 -7.82 -18.00
CA SER A 235 5.49 -6.83 -18.95
C SER A 235 6.60 -5.96 -19.54
N PHE A 236 7.56 -5.52 -18.72
CA PHE A 236 8.69 -4.71 -19.15
C PHE A 236 9.65 -5.48 -20.08
N VAL A 237 9.89 -6.76 -19.83
CA VAL A 237 10.78 -7.60 -20.64
C VAL A 237 10.14 -7.95 -21.99
N ASN A 238 8.86 -8.33 -22.01
CA ASN A 238 8.21 -8.91 -23.18
C ASN A 238 7.68 -7.88 -24.18
N PHE A 239 7.39 -6.65 -23.75
CA PHE A 239 6.81 -5.65 -24.63
C PHE A 239 7.74 -4.48 -24.92
N LYS A 240 7.72 -3.99 -26.17
CA LYS A 240 8.35 -2.73 -26.58
C LYS A 240 7.55 -1.53 -26.05
N VAL A 241 7.46 -1.38 -24.72
CA VAL A 241 6.71 -0.30 -24.08
C VAL A 241 7.65 0.83 -23.69
N LYS A 242 7.14 2.05 -23.64
CA LYS A 242 7.92 3.23 -23.20
C LYS A 242 8.49 2.98 -21.79
N ILE A 243 9.80 2.92 -21.72
CA ILE A 243 10.60 2.55 -20.53
C ILE A 243 10.19 3.35 -19.31
N GLU A 244 9.99 4.67 -19.45
CA GLU A 244 9.70 5.59 -18.34
C GLU A 244 8.45 5.24 -17.53
N LYS A 245 7.39 4.70 -18.19
CA LYS A 245 6.14 4.35 -17.50
C LYS A 245 6.27 3.13 -16.58
N HIS A 246 7.13 2.19 -16.96
CA HIS A 246 7.33 0.98 -16.17
C HIS A 246 8.36 1.19 -15.06
N LEU A 247 9.39 2.00 -15.30
CA LEU A 247 10.41 2.31 -14.30
C LEU A 247 9.80 2.82 -13.00
N SER A 248 8.92 3.82 -13.07
CA SER A 248 8.30 4.41 -11.87
C SER A 248 7.55 3.39 -11.04
N LYS A 249 6.83 2.45 -11.71
CA LYS A 249 6.10 1.38 -11.02
C LYS A 249 7.03 0.36 -10.37
N LEU A 250 8.11 -0.01 -11.07
CA LEU A 250 9.10 -0.94 -10.56
C LEU A 250 9.82 -0.35 -9.34
N PHE A 251 10.25 0.91 -9.41
CA PHE A 251 10.86 1.62 -8.27
C PHE A 251 9.92 1.70 -7.07
N LEU A 252 8.66 2.07 -7.29
CA LEU A 252 7.63 2.12 -6.25
C LEU A 252 7.48 0.77 -5.54
N LEU A 253 7.32 -0.31 -6.31
CA LEU A 253 7.10 -1.64 -5.76
C LEU A 253 8.32 -2.14 -4.99
N ILE A 254 9.53 -1.99 -5.54
CA ILE A 254 10.76 -2.40 -4.87
C ILE A 254 10.97 -1.59 -3.58
N ALA A 255 10.75 -0.27 -3.60
CA ALA A 255 10.87 0.56 -2.41
C ALA A 255 9.90 0.13 -1.31
N LEU A 256 8.63 -0.14 -1.64
CA LEU A 256 7.66 -0.64 -0.66
C LEU A 256 8.07 -2.02 -0.13
N ILE A 257 8.45 -2.97 -0.99
CA ILE A 257 8.84 -4.32 -0.59
C ILE A 257 10.00 -4.28 0.41
N ILE A 258 11.04 -3.50 0.11
CA ILE A 258 12.22 -3.37 0.98
C ILE A 258 11.85 -2.70 2.31
N SER A 259 10.97 -1.70 2.29
CA SER A 259 10.55 -0.99 3.49
C SER A 259 9.79 -1.90 4.48
N LEU A 260 9.11 -2.94 3.99
CA LEU A 260 8.32 -3.83 4.82
C LEU A 260 9.17 -4.75 5.69
N LYS A 261 10.31 -5.23 5.19
CA LYS A 261 11.22 -6.10 5.94
C LYS A 261 12.62 -6.07 5.33
N ALA A 262 13.63 -5.93 6.16
CA ALA A 262 15.03 -5.83 5.72
C ALA A 262 15.50 -7.02 4.85
N PHE A 263 14.98 -8.24 5.10
CA PHE A 263 15.27 -9.42 4.29
C PHE A 263 14.97 -9.22 2.80
N TYR A 264 13.96 -8.44 2.47
CA TYR A 264 13.55 -8.19 1.08
C TYR A 264 14.47 -7.22 0.32
N VAL A 265 15.54 -6.72 0.94
CA VAL A 265 16.61 -5.98 0.23
C VAL A 265 17.18 -6.80 -0.93
N LEU A 266 17.14 -8.14 -0.86
CA LEU A 266 17.55 -9.03 -1.94
C LEU A 266 16.81 -8.78 -3.27
N TYR A 267 15.60 -8.21 -3.22
CA TYR A 267 14.84 -7.84 -4.42
C TYR A 267 15.45 -6.66 -5.21
N ILE A 268 16.47 -5.99 -4.66
CA ILE A 268 17.30 -5.02 -5.43
C ILE A 268 17.92 -5.68 -6.67
N ILE A 269 18.14 -7.00 -6.66
CA ILE A 269 18.67 -7.72 -7.82
C ILE A 269 17.83 -7.49 -9.09
N PHE A 270 16.55 -7.23 -8.97
CA PHE A 270 15.71 -6.91 -10.11
C PHE A 270 16.06 -5.59 -10.82
N PHE A 271 16.80 -4.69 -10.15
CA PHE A 271 17.37 -3.52 -10.84
C PHE A 271 18.40 -3.90 -11.90
N SER A 272 19.08 -5.03 -11.77
CA SER A 272 20.02 -5.50 -12.80
C SER A 272 19.32 -5.77 -14.13
N ILE A 273 18.10 -6.33 -14.11
CA ILE A 273 17.27 -6.57 -15.29
C ILE A 273 16.87 -5.23 -15.93
N ILE A 274 16.51 -4.26 -15.11
CA ILE A 274 16.12 -2.92 -15.55
C ILE A 274 17.31 -2.22 -16.21
N LEU A 275 18.47 -2.24 -15.55
CA LEU A 275 19.72 -1.65 -16.07
C LEU A 275 20.16 -2.31 -17.37
N TYR A 276 20.15 -3.65 -17.43
CA TYR A 276 20.48 -4.40 -18.65
C TYR A 276 19.62 -3.96 -19.83
N LYS A 277 18.31 -3.84 -19.64
CA LYS A 277 17.41 -3.43 -20.71
C LYS A 277 17.59 -1.95 -21.09
N LEU A 278 17.87 -1.07 -20.13
CA LEU A 278 18.18 0.33 -20.39
C LEU A 278 19.43 0.45 -21.26
N VAL A 279 20.52 -0.21 -20.89
CA VAL A 279 21.79 -0.18 -21.66
C VAL A 279 21.58 -0.68 -23.09
N ASN A 280 20.80 -1.75 -23.26
CA ASN A 280 20.53 -2.29 -24.60
C ASN A 280 19.53 -1.47 -25.42
N SER A 281 18.75 -0.59 -24.80
CA SER A 281 17.83 0.31 -25.53
C SER A 281 18.49 1.58 -26.04
N TYR A 282 19.69 1.90 -25.56
CA TYR A 282 20.51 3.04 -26.03
C TYR A 282 21.56 2.62 -27.07
N LYS A 283 21.72 1.32 -27.34
CA LYS A 283 22.45 0.77 -28.50
C LYS A 283 21.51 0.57 -29.68
#